data_3ffb5aea09196bca4637929e5163db36
#
_entry.id   3ffb5aea09196bca4637929e5163db36
#
_cell.length_a   1.000
_cell.length_b   1.000
_cell.length_c   1.000
_cell.angle_alpha   90.00
_cell.angle_beta   90.00
_cell.angle_gamma   90.00
#
_symmetry.space_group_name_H-M   'P 1'
#
loop_
_entity.id
_entity.type
_entity.pdbx_description
1 polymer ?
#
loop_
_entity_poly.entity_id
_entity_poly.type
_entity_poly.pdbx_seq_one_letter_code
_entity_poly.pdbx_strand_id
1 'polypeptide(L)'
;MNRLTIAPRDHQDPTIFEVLLFKFALFCFTLLLTTITHAIGPYHIERTLPRFGQRGTSVEVTIQGAIIEEPREIIFFRPGIQAVQFEKLPDLPRRIGLAHGGFIKEQITCKFEIEPSCPLGEHPFRIRFGAEISSLGTFHVTPFPVIDESKKAPDANNTLEKAFPVLPNVTIQGQLGSGSRGEIDLFRIPAKEGQQLSVEVDSVRISYNHYGDSEFDLAVRILDESGQELATNDDNPLHLQDPVVSLKLSYDGLAYVEVRRSVFAPRNTIYCLHISENRRPLVAYPPGGQAGSKQVITLLGDPTGDYEETIDIPEKIGQFEYFSGSPSSLLLRSSPYPNILENQTALETFVDKLPSVLNGIISQAGDTDVFRISAKKGDRLQV
;
A
#
# COMPACT_ATOMS: atom_id res chain seq x y z
N MET A 1 19.82 97.31 -19.09
CA MET A 1 20.53 96.18 -19.69
C MET A 1 20.73 95.16 -18.59
N ASN A 2 19.77 94.25 -18.40
CA ASN A 2 19.86 93.21 -17.41
C ASN A 2 20.09 91.85 -18.14
N ARG A 3 21.22 91.23 -17.91
CA ARG A 3 21.52 89.89 -18.40
C ARG A 3 20.90 88.87 -17.42
N LEU A 4 20.01 88.06 -17.94
CA LEU A 4 19.52 86.83 -17.23
C LEU A 4 20.62 85.78 -17.38
N THR A 5 21.06 85.24 -16.19
CA THR A 5 21.95 84.11 -16.12
C THR A 5 21.06 82.87 -15.88
N ILE A 6 21.04 81.89 -16.80
CA ILE A 6 20.38 80.64 -16.69
C ILE A 6 21.31 79.70 -15.94
N ALA A 7 20.89 79.16 -14.79
CA ALA A 7 21.59 78.11 -14.03
C ALA A 7 21.48 76.75 -14.74
N PRO A 8 22.48 75.92 -14.73
CA PRO A 8 22.43 74.59 -15.34
C PRO A 8 21.53 73.66 -14.55
N ARG A 9 20.76 72.85 -15.27
CA ARG A 9 19.94 71.75 -14.73
C ARG A 9 20.83 70.70 -14.09
N ASP A 10 20.49 70.36 -12.90
CA ASP A 10 21.04 69.21 -12.17
C ASP A 10 20.92 67.94 -13.01
N HIS A 11 22.06 67.33 -13.30
CA HIS A 11 22.12 65.95 -13.80
C HIS A 11 21.60 65.01 -12.71
N GLN A 12 20.47 64.36 -12.95
CA GLN A 12 20.07 63.22 -12.15
C GLN A 12 21.15 62.16 -12.19
N ASP A 13 21.61 61.75 -11.04
CA ASP A 13 22.69 60.83 -10.83
C ASP A 13 22.33 59.44 -11.45
N PRO A 14 22.97 58.97 -12.52
CA PRO A 14 22.66 57.73 -13.20
C PRO A 14 22.87 56.49 -12.29
N THR A 15 23.57 56.67 -11.17
CA THR A 15 23.91 55.62 -10.23
C THR A 15 22.71 55.05 -9.48
N ILE A 16 21.66 55.83 -9.22
CA ILE A 16 20.47 55.37 -8.49
C ILE A 16 19.62 54.41 -9.36
N PHE A 17 19.48 54.73 -10.63
CA PHE A 17 18.74 53.92 -11.58
C PHE A 17 19.45 52.59 -11.86
N GLU A 18 20.75 52.58 -12.03
CA GLU A 18 21.55 51.37 -12.23
C GLU A 18 21.54 50.46 -10.98
N VAL A 19 21.63 51.05 -9.80
CA VAL A 19 21.55 50.28 -8.54
C VAL A 19 20.16 49.65 -8.31
N LEU A 20 19.09 50.37 -8.69
CA LEU A 20 17.73 49.82 -8.65
C LEU A 20 17.51 48.70 -9.65
N LEU A 21 18.04 48.85 -10.87
CA LEU A 21 17.97 47.80 -11.90
C LEU A 21 18.77 46.57 -11.52
N PHE A 22 19.94 46.74 -10.93
CA PHE A 22 20.76 45.64 -10.44
C PHE A 22 20.11 44.91 -9.25
N LYS A 23 19.51 45.63 -8.31
CA LYS A 23 18.76 45.05 -7.20
C LYS A 23 17.50 44.29 -7.67
N PHE A 24 16.81 44.81 -8.67
CA PHE A 24 15.66 44.16 -9.29
C PHE A 24 16.07 42.91 -10.07
N ALA A 25 17.15 42.98 -10.84
CA ALA A 25 17.72 41.82 -11.55
C ALA A 25 18.21 40.75 -10.59
N LEU A 26 18.87 41.14 -9.48
CA LEU A 26 19.31 40.22 -8.44
C LEU A 26 18.11 39.55 -7.69
N PHE A 27 17.05 40.34 -7.44
CA PHE A 27 15.79 39.82 -6.85
C PHE A 27 15.09 38.85 -7.79
N CYS A 28 14.99 39.17 -9.08
CA CYS A 28 14.44 38.25 -10.08
C CYS A 28 15.31 36.99 -10.24
N PHE A 29 16.63 37.11 -10.18
CA PHE A 29 17.55 35.99 -10.26
C PHE A 29 17.47 35.10 -9.02
N THR A 30 17.32 35.69 -7.81
CA THR A 30 17.05 34.92 -6.58
C THR A 30 15.67 34.24 -6.58
N LEU A 31 14.64 34.90 -7.14
CA LEU A 31 13.31 34.29 -7.32
C LEU A 31 13.34 33.13 -8.33
N LEU A 32 14.15 33.23 -9.41
CA LEU A 32 14.34 32.14 -10.37
C LEU A 32 15.14 30.96 -9.77
N LEU A 33 16.02 31.20 -8.82
CA LEU A 33 16.78 30.16 -8.13
C LEU A 33 15.97 29.43 -7.05
N THR A 34 14.85 30.00 -6.59
CA THR A 34 13.97 29.34 -5.60
C THR A 34 12.90 28.45 -6.23
N THR A 35 12.78 28.44 -7.55
CA THR A 35 11.91 27.49 -8.24
C THR A 35 12.72 26.29 -8.69
N ILE A 36 12.34 25.13 -8.17
CA ILE A 36 12.84 23.79 -8.53
C ILE A 36 13.96 23.27 -7.61
N THR A 37 13.69 23.19 -6.33
CA THR A 37 14.22 22.08 -5.56
C THR A 37 13.12 21.04 -5.36
N HIS A 38 12.78 20.34 -6.41
CA HIS A 38 12.25 19.01 -6.22
C HIS A 38 13.44 18.18 -5.76
N ALA A 39 13.52 17.94 -4.47
CA ALA A 39 14.50 17.03 -3.87
C ALA A 39 14.13 15.57 -4.16
N ILE A 40 13.89 15.26 -5.43
CA ILE A 40 13.90 13.89 -5.91
C ILE A 40 15.36 13.64 -6.28
N GLY A 41 16.02 12.80 -5.49
CA GLY A 41 17.37 12.38 -5.82
C GLY A 41 17.38 11.84 -7.27
N PRO A 42 18.44 12.04 -8.03
CA PRO A 42 18.54 11.57 -9.41
C PRO A 42 18.40 10.04 -9.52
N TYR A 43 18.69 9.33 -8.47
CA TYR A 43 18.65 7.85 -8.38
C TYR A 43 17.23 7.40 -8.02
N HIS A 44 16.45 7.05 -9.04
CA HIS A 44 15.03 6.75 -8.86
C HIS A 44 14.73 5.28 -9.13
N ILE A 45 14.04 4.62 -8.18
CA ILE A 45 13.44 3.30 -8.35
C ILE A 45 12.01 3.50 -8.84
N GLU A 46 11.70 2.95 -10.01
CA GLU A 46 10.37 2.99 -10.59
C GLU A 46 9.57 1.73 -10.27
N ARG A 47 10.20 0.57 -10.36
CA ARG A 47 9.54 -0.71 -10.08
C ARG A 47 10.49 -1.82 -9.67
N THR A 48 9.94 -2.75 -8.90
CA THR A 48 10.56 -3.99 -8.46
C THR A 48 9.77 -5.16 -9.06
N LEU A 49 10.45 -6.12 -9.71
CA LEU A 49 9.83 -7.26 -10.40
C LEU A 49 10.57 -8.56 -10.04
N PRO A 50 9.94 -9.58 -9.49
CA PRO A 50 8.56 -9.60 -8.99
C PRO A 50 8.37 -8.64 -7.81
N ARG A 51 7.10 -8.28 -7.51
CA ARG A 51 6.76 -7.42 -6.38
C ARG A 51 6.63 -8.16 -5.07
N PHE A 52 6.31 -9.45 -5.17
CA PHE A 52 6.13 -10.35 -4.04
C PHE A 52 7.12 -11.50 -4.09
N GLY A 53 7.52 -11.96 -2.90
CA GLY A 53 8.26 -13.19 -2.71
C GLY A 53 7.71 -14.00 -1.55
N GLN A 54 7.81 -15.32 -1.64
CA GLN A 54 7.39 -16.20 -0.55
C GLN A 54 8.41 -16.15 0.58
N ARG A 55 7.94 -16.06 1.81
CA ARG A 55 8.75 -16.17 3.02
C ARG A 55 9.54 -17.48 3.06
N GLY A 56 10.80 -17.43 3.44
CA GLY A 56 11.68 -18.60 3.51
C GLY A 56 12.22 -19.07 2.16
N THR A 57 12.13 -18.26 1.10
CA THR A 57 12.64 -18.58 -0.24
C THR A 57 13.64 -17.53 -0.72
N SER A 58 14.28 -17.84 -1.86
CA SER A 58 15.09 -16.86 -2.59
C SER A 58 14.41 -16.48 -3.90
N VAL A 59 14.42 -15.20 -4.23
CA VAL A 59 13.75 -14.63 -5.41
C VAL A 59 14.74 -13.80 -6.20
N GLU A 60 14.83 -14.04 -7.50
CA GLU A 60 15.55 -13.15 -8.42
C GLU A 60 14.67 -11.93 -8.69
N VAL A 61 15.22 -10.74 -8.43
CA VAL A 61 14.49 -9.48 -8.48
C VAL A 61 15.16 -8.54 -9.47
N THR A 62 14.38 -8.04 -10.44
CA THR A 62 14.79 -6.97 -11.34
C THR A 62 14.25 -5.64 -10.82
N ILE A 63 15.14 -4.66 -10.66
CA ILE A 63 14.79 -3.31 -10.27
C ILE A 63 15.00 -2.39 -11.47
N GLN A 64 13.97 -1.64 -11.85
CA GLN A 64 13.97 -0.71 -12.96
C GLN A 64 13.87 0.73 -12.46
N GLY A 65 14.59 1.64 -13.10
CA GLY A 65 14.60 3.02 -12.67
C GLY A 65 15.40 3.97 -13.55
N ALA A 66 15.75 5.10 -12.96
CA ALA A 66 16.62 6.11 -13.56
C ALA A 66 17.89 6.25 -12.73
N ILE A 67 19.05 6.24 -13.38
CA ILE A 67 20.39 6.40 -12.77
C ILE A 67 20.61 5.34 -11.68
N ILE A 68 20.30 4.07 -11.96
CA ILE A 68 20.53 2.93 -11.06
C ILE A 68 21.73 2.09 -11.51
N GLU A 69 22.89 2.73 -11.59
CA GLU A 69 24.16 2.10 -12.00
C GLU A 69 25.04 1.77 -10.79
N GLU A 70 25.78 0.68 -10.89
CA GLU A 70 26.76 0.24 -9.89
C GLU A 70 26.23 0.19 -8.44
N PRO A 71 25.16 -0.56 -8.15
CA PRO A 71 24.64 -0.70 -6.80
C PRO A 71 25.69 -1.33 -5.88
N ARG A 72 25.82 -0.83 -4.65
CA ARG A 72 26.73 -1.36 -3.62
C ARG A 72 25.98 -2.22 -2.62
N GLU A 73 24.74 -1.81 -2.29
CA GLU A 73 23.97 -2.41 -1.22
C GLU A 73 22.49 -2.04 -1.37
N ILE A 74 21.59 -2.94 -0.99
CA ILE A 74 20.19 -2.64 -0.73
C ILE A 74 19.97 -2.61 0.78
N ILE A 75 19.47 -1.48 1.27
CA ILE A 75 19.18 -1.24 2.67
C ILE A 75 17.68 -1.41 2.88
N PHE A 76 17.27 -2.51 3.48
CA PHE A 76 15.89 -2.75 3.90
C PHE A 76 15.61 -2.07 5.23
N PHE A 77 14.43 -1.45 5.37
CA PHE A 77 14.00 -0.81 6.63
C PHE A 77 13.33 -1.78 7.61
N ARG A 78 13.05 -3.01 7.16
CA ARG A 78 12.57 -4.12 7.98
C ARG A 78 13.54 -5.29 7.85
N PRO A 79 13.76 -6.07 8.92
CA PRO A 79 14.66 -7.23 8.88
C PRO A 79 14.08 -8.40 8.08
N GLY A 80 14.92 -9.38 7.77
CA GLY A 80 14.52 -10.66 7.20
C GLY A 80 14.72 -10.80 5.69
N ILE A 81 15.24 -9.79 4.99
CA ILE A 81 15.64 -9.88 3.59
C ILE A 81 17.07 -9.39 3.42
N GLN A 82 17.86 -10.16 2.70
CA GLN A 82 19.20 -9.78 2.24
C GLN A 82 19.27 -9.80 0.72
N ALA A 83 19.83 -8.73 0.13
CA ALA A 83 20.08 -8.67 -1.32
C ALA A 83 21.53 -9.04 -1.63
N VAL A 84 21.70 -9.95 -2.57
CA VAL A 84 23.00 -10.43 -3.02
C VAL A 84 23.07 -10.54 -4.55
N GLN A 85 24.25 -10.74 -5.12
CA GLN A 85 24.45 -11.03 -6.56
C GLN A 85 23.90 -9.93 -7.48
N PHE A 86 24.41 -8.72 -7.34
CA PHE A 86 24.01 -7.60 -8.21
C PHE A 86 24.62 -7.72 -9.61
N GLU A 87 23.77 -7.55 -10.62
CA GLU A 87 24.16 -7.52 -12.01
C GLU A 87 23.44 -6.41 -12.77
N LYS A 88 24.16 -5.68 -13.62
CA LYS A 88 23.57 -4.69 -14.53
C LYS A 88 22.98 -5.42 -15.72
N LEU A 89 21.69 -5.17 -15.99
CA LEU A 89 21.02 -5.66 -17.18
C LEU A 89 21.10 -4.63 -18.34
N PRO A 90 20.91 -5.07 -19.60
CA PRO A 90 20.80 -4.15 -20.75
C PRO A 90 19.70 -3.12 -20.52
N ASP A 91 19.93 -1.89 -20.99
CA ASP A 91 18.98 -0.81 -20.89
C ASP A 91 17.65 -1.15 -21.59
N LEU A 92 16.55 -0.74 -20.96
CA LEU A 92 15.21 -0.82 -21.54
C LEU A 92 15.01 0.27 -22.61
N PRO A 93 14.04 0.08 -23.52
CA PRO A 93 13.54 1.18 -24.33
C PRO A 93 13.14 2.37 -23.42
N ARG A 94 13.64 3.55 -23.77
CA ARG A 94 13.42 4.79 -23.00
C ARG A 94 11.92 5.08 -22.88
N ARG A 95 11.42 5.23 -21.69
CA ARG A 95 10.02 5.58 -21.39
C ARG A 95 9.94 6.59 -20.26
N ILE A 96 8.82 7.29 -20.18
CA ILE A 96 8.54 8.19 -19.06
C ILE A 96 8.17 7.35 -17.84
N GLY A 97 8.78 7.64 -16.71
CA GLY A 97 8.44 7.06 -15.42
C GLY A 97 7.16 7.66 -14.85
N LEU A 98 6.38 6.86 -14.14
CA LEU A 98 5.12 7.31 -13.53
C LEU A 98 5.35 8.22 -12.33
N ALA A 99 6.33 7.89 -11.50
CA ALA A 99 6.53 8.57 -10.22
C ALA A 99 7.20 9.94 -10.29
N HIS A 100 8.04 10.20 -11.29
CA HIS A 100 8.77 11.48 -11.35
C HIS A 100 8.79 12.14 -12.73
N GLY A 101 8.06 11.62 -13.70
CA GLY A 101 7.99 12.16 -15.06
C GLY A 101 9.32 12.11 -15.85
N GLY A 102 10.37 11.52 -15.28
CA GLY A 102 11.66 11.33 -15.91
C GLY A 102 11.73 10.10 -16.81
N PHE A 103 12.88 9.89 -17.44
CA PHE A 103 13.05 8.74 -18.31
C PHE A 103 13.59 7.55 -17.53
N ILE A 104 12.88 6.45 -17.63
CA ILE A 104 13.26 5.15 -17.08
C ILE A 104 13.85 4.32 -18.21
N LYS A 105 15.04 3.81 -18.02
CA LYS A 105 15.70 2.94 -19.00
C LYS A 105 16.62 1.90 -18.36
N GLU A 106 17.10 2.15 -17.16
CA GLU A 106 18.09 1.33 -16.51
C GLU A 106 17.46 0.23 -15.69
N GLN A 107 18.14 -0.88 -15.60
CA GLN A 107 17.72 -2.01 -14.77
C GLN A 107 18.91 -2.78 -14.23
N ILE A 108 18.74 -3.29 -13.02
CA ILE A 108 19.65 -4.22 -12.37
C ILE A 108 18.89 -5.45 -11.95
N THR A 109 19.56 -6.58 -11.85
CA THR A 109 19.03 -7.76 -11.16
C THR A 109 19.84 -8.04 -9.91
N CYS A 110 19.18 -8.65 -8.92
CA CYS A 110 19.79 -9.16 -7.71
C CYS A 110 18.93 -10.29 -7.15
N LYS A 111 19.48 -11.02 -6.20
CA LYS A 111 18.75 -12.07 -5.50
C LYS A 111 18.36 -11.61 -4.11
N PHE A 112 17.07 -11.67 -3.79
CA PHE A 112 16.57 -11.44 -2.42
C PHE A 112 16.48 -12.80 -1.73
N GLU A 113 17.24 -12.95 -0.66
CA GLU A 113 17.19 -14.10 0.25
C GLU A 113 16.26 -13.72 1.41
N ILE A 114 15.10 -14.40 1.49
CA ILE A 114 14.02 -14.09 2.43
C ILE A 114 14.05 -15.14 3.55
N GLU A 115 14.28 -14.69 4.77
CA GLU A 115 14.35 -15.57 5.92
C GLU A 115 13.00 -16.26 6.22
N PRO A 116 13.00 -17.49 6.80
CA PRO A 116 11.78 -18.14 7.26
C PRO A 116 11.00 -17.36 8.34
N SER A 117 11.71 -16.53 9.11
CA SER A 117 11.14 -15.65 10.14
C SER A 117 10.83 -14.24 9.64
N CYS A 118 11.05 -13.95 8.34
CA CYS A 118 10.83 -12.63 7.76
C CYS A 118 9.40 -12.16 8.04
N PRO A 119 9.18 -10.93 8.53
CA PRO A 119 7.84 -10.38 8.66
C PRO A 119 7.11 -10.38 7.32
N LEU A 120 5.80 -10.65 7.34
CA LEU A 120 4.95 -10.52 6.15
C LEU A 120 4.69 -9.05 5.81
N GLY A 121 4.17 -8.82 4.60
CA GLY A 121 3.78 -7.48 4.13
C GLY A 121 4.92 -6.70 3.51
N GLU A 122 4.82 -5.39 3.57
CA GLU A 122 5.70 -4.45 2.87
C GLU A 122 7.09 -4.35 3.51
N HIS A 123 8.11 -4.44 2.66
CA HIS A 123 9.53 -4.23 3.00
C HIS A 123 10.09 -3.08 2.16
N PRO A 124 9.99 -1.84 2.66
CA PRO A 124 10.60 -0.69 2.01
C PRO A 124 12.12 -0.80 2.01
N PHE A 125 12.75 -0.34 0.91
CA PHE A 125 14.20 -0.37 0.78
C PHE A 125 14.73 0.82 -0.03
N ARG A 126 16.04 1.05 0.08
CA ARG A 126 16.80 1.96 -0.78
C ARG A 126 18.05 1.28 -1.29
N ILE A 127 18.52 1.71 -2.46
CA ILE A 127 19.79 1.27 -3.02
C ILE A 127 20.85 2.31 -2.71
N ARG A 128 22.00 1.89 -2.22
CA ARG A 128 23.17 2.74 -2.03
C ARG A 128 24.10 2.62 -3.24
N PHE A 129 24.49 3.76 -3.80
CA PHE A 129 25.41 3.92 -4.91
C PHE A 129 26.59 4.78 -4.43
N GLY A 130 27.70 4.17 -4.04
CA GLY A 130 28.81 4.94 -3.48
C GLY A 130 28.35 5.77 -2.26
N ALA A 131 28.33 7.10 -2.38
CA ALA A 131 27.87 8.04 -1.35
C ALA A 131 26.38 8.44 -1.48
N GLU A 132 25.71 8.04 -2.54
CA GLU A 132 24.33 8.41 -2.86
C GLU A 132 23.35 7.28 -2.53
N ILE A 133 22.09 7.64 -2.31
CA ILE A 133 20.99 6.70 -2.08
C ILE A 133 19.83 6.98 -3.03
N SER A 134 19.13 5.92 -3.42
CA SER A 134 17.94 6.00 -4.31
C SER A 134 16.72 6.61 -3.63
N SER A 135 15.67 6.85 -4.43
CA SER A 135 14.30 6.94 -3.92
C SER A 135 13.90 5.63 -3.21
N LEU A 136 12.72 5.63 -2.57
CA LEU A 136 12.18 4.44 -1.93
C LEU A 136 11.74 3.42 -3.00
N GLY A 137 12.13 2.16 -2.82
CA GLY A 137 11.57 1.00 -3.48
C GLY A 137 10.81 0.14 -2.47
N THR A 138 9.91 -0.69 -2.93
CA THR A 138 9.15 -1.62 -2.10
C THR A 138 9.17 -3.03 -2.64
N PHE A 139 9.14 -3.99 -1.73
CA PHE A 139 8.99 -5.40 -2.00
C PHE A 139 8.09 -5.99 -0.93
N HIS A 140 7.28 -6.98 -1.25
CA HIS A 140 6.31 -7.55 -0.31
C HIS A 140 6.61 -9.03 -0.06
N VAL A 141 6.43 -9.45 1.17
CA VAL A 141 6.60 -10.85 1.59
C VAL A 141 5.23 -11.46 1.88
N THR A 142 4.93 -12.57 1.18
CA THR A 142 3.69 -13.34 1.34
C THR A 142 3.98 -14.71 1.97
N PRO A 143 3.03 -15.32 2.68
CA PRO A 143 3.18 -16.70 3.15
C PRO A 143 3.08 -17.72 2.02
N PHE A 144 2.55 -17.35 0.85
CA PHE A 144 2.20 -18.26 -0.24
C PHE A 144 3.25 -18.30 -1.36
N PRO A 145 3.32 -19.41 -2.13
CA PRO A 145 4.06 -19.46 -3.37
C PRO A 145 3.61 -18.36 -4.33
N VAL A 146 4.56 -17.75 -5.03
CA VAL A 146 4.29 -16.68 -6.00
C VAL A 146 4.34 -17.22 -7.41
N ILE A 147 3.30 -16.99 -8.19
CA ILE A 147 3.19 -17.34 -9.61
C ILE A 147 3.12 -16.04 -10.43
N ASP A 148 3.85 -16.02 -11.53
CA ASP A 148 3.83 -14.92 -12.48
C ASP A 148 2.98 -15.32 -13.69
N GLU A 149 1.79 -14.70 -13.79
CA GLU A 149 0.87 -14.93 -14.91
C GLU A 149 1.41 -14.38 -16.23
N SER A 150 2.17 -13.28 -16.20
CA SER A 150 2.69 -12.60 -17.39
C SER A 150 3.63 -13.48 -18.23
N LYS A 151 4.13 -14.57 -17.66
CA LYS A 151 4.92 -15.60 -18.38
C LYS A 151 4.06 -16.48 -19.28
N LYS A 152 2.74 -16.34 -19.25
CA LYS A 152 1.80 -16.99 -20.14
C LYS A 152 1.41 -16.06 -21.28
N ALA A 153 0.70 -16.60 -22.29
CA ALA A 153 0.25 -15.79 -23.40
C ALA A 153 -0.66 -14.64 -22.87
N PRO A 154 -0.41 -13.39 -23.26
CA PRO A 154 -1.30 -12.28 -22.90
C PRO A 154 -2.73 -12.59 -23.26
N ASP A 155 -3.68 -12.19 -22.42
CA ASP A 155 -5.13 -12.35 -22.62
C ASP A 155 -5.59 -13.82 -22.82
N ALA A 156 -4.86 -14.78 -22.27
CA ALA A 156 -5.15 -16.20 -22.47
C ALA A 156 -6.29 -16.73 -21.60
N ASN A 157 -6.66 -16.02 -20.51
CA ASN A 157 -7.60 -16.45 -19.48
C ASN A 157 -8.88 -15.57 -19.36
N ASN A 158 -9.37 -15.05 -20.49
CA ASN A 158 -10.51 -14.10 -20.50
C ASN A 158 -11.89 -14.78 -20.54
N THR A 159 -11.96 -16.10 -20.51
CA THR A 159 -13.22 -16.87 -20.48
C THR A 159 -13.14 -18.02 -19.49
N LEU A 160 -14.30 -18.52 -19.03
CA LEU A 160 -14.36 -19.62 -18.06
C LEU A 160 -13.62 -20.87 -18.57
N GLU A 161 -13.74 -21.20 -19.86
CA GLU A 161 -13.08 -22.36 -20.46
C GLU A 161 -11.56 -22.21 -20.50
N LYS A 162 -11.08 -20.97 -20.58
CA LYS A 162 -9.64 -20.64 -20.63
C LYS A 162 -9.08 -20.22 -19.28
N ALA A 163 -9.91 -20.17 -18.24
CA ALA A 163 -9.51 -19.76 -16.91
C ALA A 163 -8.26 -20.52 -16.43
N PHE A 164 -7.31 -19.78 -15.86
CA PHE A 164 -6.05 -20.30 -15.41
C PHE A 164 -6.23 -21.21 -14.19
N PRO A 165 -5.81 -22.50 -14.24
CA PRO A 165 -5.96 -23.40 -13.10
C PRO A 165 -4.97 -23.07 -12.00
N VAL A 166 -5.44 -22.87 -10.78
CA VAL A 166 -4.63 -22.66 -9.58
C VAL A 166 -5.16 -23.47 -8.41
N LEU A 167 -4.30 -23.74 -7.45
CA LEU A 167 -4.69 -24.26 -6.14
C LEU A 167 -4.73 -23.08 -5.15
N PRO A 168 -5.59 -23.16 -4.12
CA PRO A 168 -5.59 -22.14 -3.04
C PRO A 168 -4.22 -22.06 -2.33
N ASN A 169 -4.05 -21.01 -1.53
CA ASN A 169 -2.83 -20.65 -0.83
C ASN A 169 -1.70 -20.26 -1.82
N VAL A 170 -2.05 -19.38 -2.74
CA VAL A 170 -1.17 -18.87 -3.81
C VAL A 170 -1.27 -17.35 -3.92
N THR A 171 -0.15 -16.71 -4.28
CA THR A 171 -0.08 -15.32 -4.72
C THR A 171 0.23 -15.29 -6.21
N ILE A 172 -0.60 -14.61 -7.00
CA ILE A 172 -0.46 -14.51 -8.45
C ILE A 172 -0.14 -13.07 -8.79
N GLN A 173 0.96 -12.83 -9.46
CA GLN A 173 1.27 -11.54 -10.06
C GLN A 173 0.71 -11.49 -11.46
N GLY A 174 -0.16 -10.54 -11.74
CA GLY A 174 -0.83 -10.38 -13.01
C GLY A 174 -0.81 -8.94 -13.51
N GLN A 175 -1.26 -8.78 -14.73
CA GLN A 175 -1.41 -7.47 -15.36
C GLN A 175 -2.58 -7.52 -16.33
N LEU A 176 -3.62 -6.72 -16.05
CA LEU A 176 -4.65 -6.45 -17.03
C LEU A 176 -4.07 -5.61 -18.16
N GLY A 177 -4.00 -6.18 -19.36
CA GLY A 177 -3.29 -5.63 -20.50
C GLY A 177 -3.93 -4.37 -21.09
N SER A 178 -3.42 -3.93 -22.25
CA SER A 178 -3.89 -2.72 -22.93
C SER A 178 -5.16 -2.94 -23.77
N GLY A 179 -5.78 -4.10 -23.66
CA GLY A 179 -6.95 -4.51 -24.45
C GLY A 179 -8.18 -3.63 -24.27
N SER A 180 -9.34 -4.16 -24.61
CA SER A 180 -10.61 -3.45 -24.49
C SER A 180 -10.92 -3.15 -23.01
N ARG A 181 -11.82 -2.17 -22.75
CA ARG A 181 -12.30 -1.85 -21.39
C ARG A 181 -12.95 -3.03 -20.64
N GLY A 182 -13.15 -4.16 -21.31
CA GLY A 182 -13.76 -5.37 -20.77
C GLY A 182 -12.78 -6.52 -20.57
N GLU A 183 -11.47 -6.27 -20.57
CA GLU A 183 -10.48 -7.31 -20.24
C GLU A 183 -10.61 -7.73 -18.79
N ILE A 184 -10.58 -9.04 -18.57
CA ILE A 184 -10.69 -9.72 -17.29
C ILE A 184 -9.66 -10.84 -17.23
N ASP A 185 -9.21 -11.18 -16.03
CA ASP A 185 -8.41 -12.37 -15.77
C ASP A 185 -9.23 -13.35 -14.93
N LEU A 186 -9.33 -14.60 -15.38
CA LEU A 186 -10.08 -15.65 -14.72
C LEU A 186 -9.16 -16.76 -14.25
N PHE A 187 -9.33 -17.14 -12.99
CA PHE A 187 -8.61 -18.23 -12.33
C PHE A 187 -9.63 -19.27 -11.87
N ARG A 188 -9.41 -20.55 -12.20
CA ARG A 188 -10.27 -21.64 -11.76
C ARG A 188 -9.66 -22.44 -10.62
N ILE A 189 -10.47 -22.76 -9.61
CA ILE A 189 -10.06 -23.34 -8.36
C ILE A 189 -10.95 -24.56 -8.09
N PRO A 190 -10.39 -25.72 -7.67
CA PRO A 190 -11.19 -26.80 -7.13
C PRO A 190 -12.02 -26.32 -5.92
N ALA A 191 -13.31 -26.51 -5.95
CA ALA A 191 -14.25 -26.14 -4.91
C ALA A 191 -14.72 -27.38 -4.13
N LYS A 192 -14.80 -27.25 -2.81
CA LYS A 192 -15.40 -28.26 -1.92
C LYS A 192 -16.46 -27.62 -1.04
N GLU A 193 -17.57 -28.33 -0.83
CA GLU A 193 -18.61 -27.88 0.09
C GLU A 193 -18.02 -27.67 1.50
N GLY A 194 -18.35 -26.53 2.09
CA GLY A 194 -17.85 -26.12 3.39
C GLY A 194 -16.46 -25.47 3.41
N GLN A 195 -15.73 -25.52 2.32
CA GLN A 195 -14.43 -24.87 2.17
C GLN A 195 -14.60 -23.34 2.19
N GLN A 196 -13.74 -22.66 2.94
CA GLN A 196 -13.60 -21.22 2.84
C GLN A 196 -12.73 -20.85 1.62
N LEU A 197 -13.15 -19.83 0.89
CA LEU A 197 -12.38 -19.22 -0.15
C LEU A 197 -12.25 -17.74 0.14
N SER A 198 -11.03 -17.27 0.37
CA SER A 198 -10.69 -15.87 0.61
C SER A 198 -9.82 -15.35 -0.51
N VAL A 199 -10.21 -14.22 -1.07
CA VAL A 199 -9.59 -13.61 -2.23
C VAL A 199 -9.30 -12.14 -1.92
N GLU A 200 -8.06 -11.74 -2.14
CA GLU A 200 -7.58 -10.36 -1.93
C GLU A 200 -6.79 -9.92 -3.16
N VAL A 201 -6.95 -8.67 -3.56
CA VAL A 201 -6.16 -8.07 -4.63
C VAL A 201 -5.36 -6.91 -4.07
N ASP A 202 -4.07 -6.87 -4.35
CA ASP A 202 -3.21 -5.73 -4.16
C ASP A 202 -2.95 -5.06 -5.52
N SER A 203 -3.41 -3.84 -5.69
CA SER A 203 -3.18 -3.03 -6.89
C SER A 203 -2.88 -1.57 -6.51
N VAL A 204 -3.82 -0.90 -5.83
CA VAL A 204 -3.62 0.46 -5.33
C VAL A 204 -2.50 0.52 -4.31
N ARG A 205 -2.46 -0.43 -3.37
CA ARG A 205 -1.42 -0.50 -2.32
C ARG A 205 -0.02 -0.75 -2.86
N ILE A 206 0.11 -1.39 -4.02
CA ILE A 206 1.39 -1.67 -4.67
C ILE A 206 1.67 -0.76 -5.87
N SER A 207 0.84 0.25 -6.10
CA SER A 207 1.06 1.25 -7.13
C SER A 207 2.34 2.06 -6.84
N TYR A 208 2.96 2.59 -7.88
CA TYR A 208 4.21 3.35 -7.72
C TYR A 208 4.04 4.65 -6.94
N ASN A 209 2.82 5.16 -6.85
CA ASN A 209 2.50 6.43 -6.21
C ASN A 209 2.18 6.32 -4.72
N HIS A 210 2.21 5.15 -4.11
CA HIS A 210 2.10 4.85 -2.66
C HIS A 210 0.97 5.57 -1.88
N TYR A 211 0.11 6.36 -2.50
CA TYR A 211 -0.83 7.24 -1.81
C TYR A 211 -2.28 7.08 -2.28
N GLY A 212 -2.66 5.85 -2.64
CA GLY A 212 -4.03 5.59 -3.03
C GLY A 212 -4.37 6.22 -4.37
N ASP A 213 -3.55 5.95 -5.36
CA ASP A 213 -3.84 6.34 -6.73
C ASP A 213 -4.97 5.48 -7.26
N SER A 214 -6.16 6.06 -7.32
CA SER A 214 -7.37 5.41 -7.85
C SER A 214 -7.24 4.93 -9.30
N GLU A 215 -6.17 5.28 -10.00
CA GLU A 215 -5.92 4.79 -11.35
C GLU A 215 -5.67 3.28 -11.44
N PHE A 216 -5.28 2.62 -10.33
CA PHE A 216 -5.04 1.17 -10.28
C PHE A 216 -6.21 0.40 -9.66
N ASP A 217 -7.38 0.98 -9.68
CA ASP A 217 -8.60 0.48 -9.06
C ASP A 217 -9.14 -0.76 -9.79
N LEU A 218 -9.23 -1.88 -9.05
CA LEU A 218 -9.68 -3.18 -9.53
C LEU A 218 -10.82 -3.71 -8.67
N ALA A 219 -11.67 -4.54 -9.28
CA ALA A 219 -12.72 -5.28 -8.62
C ALA A 219 -12.47 -6.79 -8.75
N VAL A 220 -12.98 -7.56 -7.79
CA VAL A 220 -12.91 -9.02 -7.78
C VAL A 220 -14.29 -9.63 -7.64
N ARG A 221 -14.53 -10.75 -8.34
CA ARG A 221 -15.71 -11.60 -8.17
C ARG A 221 -15.32 -13.04 -7.96
N ILE A 222 -16.12 -13.76 -7.16
CA ILE A 222 -16.10 -15.21 -7.11
C ILE A 222 -17.34 -15.72 -7.82
N LEU A 223 -17.15 -16.62 -8.79
CA LEU A 223 -18.20 -17.16 -9.63
C LEU A 223 -18.29 -18.69 -9.46
N ASP A 224 -19.47 -19.28 -9.68
CA ASP A 224 -19.66 -20.71 -9.81
C ASP A 224 -19.30 -21.25 -11.20
N GLU A 225 -19.50 -22.55 -11.44
CA GLU A 225 -19.22 -23.22 -12.71
C GLU A 225 -20.04 -22.66 -13.88
N SER A 226 -21.21 -22.09 -13.61
CA SER A 226 -22.08 -21.48 -14.63
C SER A 226 -21.71 -20.04 -14.94
N GLY A 227 -20.78 -19.44 -14.18
CA GLY A 227 -20.43 -18.04 -14.25
C GLY A 227 -21.36 -17.13 -13.43
N GLN A 228 -22.22 -17.71 -12.56
CA GLN A 228 -23.06 -16.93 -11.67
C GLN A 228 -22.20 -16.37 -10.52
N GLU A 229 -22.40 -15.09 -10.20
CA GLU A 229 -21.71 -14.41 -9.12
C GLU A 229 -22.16 -14.97 -7.75
N LEU A 230 -21.19 -15.41 -6.96
CA LEU A 230 -21.36 -15.86 -5.57
C LEU A 230 -21.03 -14.75 -4.58
N ALA A 231 -20.02 -13.96 -4.88
CA ALA A 231 -19.59 -12.82 -4.06
C ALA A 231 -18.76 -11.84 -4.90
N THR A 232 -18.79 -10.58 -4.54
CA THR A 232 -18.05 -9.50 -5.21
C THR A 232 -17.59 -8.45 -4.22
N ASN A 233 -16.48 -7.80 -4.52
CA ASN A 233 -16.02 -6.59 -3.85
C ASN A 233 -15.28 -5.70 -4.84
N ASP A 234 -15.50 -4.40 -4.75
CA ASP A 234 -14.80 -3.37 -5.54
C ASP A 234 -13.82 -2.62 -4.62
N ASP A 235 -14.34 -2.05 -3.56
CA ASP A 235 -13.57 -1.25 -2.60
C ASP A 235 -13.59 -1.86 -1.19
N ASN A 236 -12.42 -1.99 -0.57
CA ASN A 236 -12.31 -2.21 0.86
C ASN A 236 -11.66 -0.99 1.52
N PRO A 237 -12.42 -0.20 2.31
CA PRO A 237 -11.93 1.05 2.89
C PRO A 237 -10.74 0.88 3.85
N LEU A 238 -10.53 -0.34 4.36
CA LEU A 238 -9.37 -0.67 5.21
C LEU A 238 -8.13 -1.08 4.39
N HIS A 239 -8.26 -1.18 3.07
CA HIS A 239 -7.20 -1.60 2.14
C HIS A 239 -6.99 -0.61 0.99
N LEU A 240 -7.24 0.67 1.17
CA LEU A 240 -7.04 1.70 0.13
C LEU A 240 -7.74 1.37 -1.20
N GLN A 241 -8.99 0.97 -1.17
CA GLN A 241 -9.78 0.54 -2.32
C GLN A 241 -9.43 -0.86 -2.89
N ASP A 242 -8.31 -1.49 -2.51
CA ASP A 242 -8.03 -2.85 -2.96
C ASP A 242 -9.07 -3.84 -2.43
N PRO A 243 -9.70 -4.67 -3.30
CA PRO A 243 -10.84 -5.49 -2.92
C PRO A 243 -10.44 -6.72 -2.09
N VAL A 244 -11.30 -7.05 -1.14
CA VAL A 244 -11.22 -8.27 -0.33
C VAL A 244 -12.59 -8.92 -0.32
N VAL A 245 -12.69 -10.18 -0.71
CA VAL A 245 -13.92 -10.96 -0.65
C VAL A 245 -13.66 -12.35 -0.11
N SER A 246 -14.56 -12.84 0.74
CA SER A 246 -14.45 -14.14 1.34
C SER A 246 -15.83 -14.78 1.45
N LEU A 247 -15.91 -16.08 1.19
CA LEU A 247 -17.15 -16.84 1.34
C LEU A 247 -16.88 -18.30 1.75
N LYS A 248 -17.91 -18.97 2.23
CA LYS A 248 -17.93 -20.41 2.42
C LYS A 248 -18.64 -21.05 1.24
N LEU A 249 -17.96 -21.94 0.51
CA LEU A 249 -18.52 -22.64 -0.63
C LEU A 249 -19.62 -23.62 -0.17
N SER A 250 -20.70 -23.70 -0.93
CA SER A 250 -21.86 -24.54 -0.63
C SER A 250 -21.99 -25.76 -1.57
N TYR A 251 -20.95 -26.04 -2.38
CA TYR A 251 -20.97 -27.10 -3.39
C TYR A 251 -19.56 -27.66 -3.66
N ASP A 252 -19.53 -28.86 -4.24
CA ASP A 252 -18.33 -29.48 -4.82
C ASP A 252 -18.28 -29.19 -6.32
N GLY A 253 -17.07 -28.87 -6.86
CA GLY A 253 -16.88 -28.61 -8.29
C GLY A 253 -15.76 -27.61 -8.57
N LEU A 254 -16.05 -26.60 -9.35
CA LEU A 254 -15.11 -25.50 -9.67
C LEU A 254 -15.68 -24.16 -9.23
N ALA A 255 -14.84 -23.35 -8.61
CA ALA A 255 -15.07 -21.93 -8.43
C ALA A 255 -14.12 -21.13 -9.33
N TYR A 256 -14.54 -19.94 -9.70
CA TYR A 256 -13.74 -19.03 -10.50
C TYR A 256 -13.53 -17.70 -9.76
N VAL A 257 -12.32 -17.18 -9.83
CA VAL A 257 -11.99 -15.82 -9.40
C VAL A 257 -11.78 -14.97 -10.64
N GLU A 258 -12.52 -13.90 -10.75
CA GLU A 258 -12.39 -12.91 -11.81
C GLU A 258 -11.78 -11.64 -11.24
N VAL A 259 -10.69 -11.17 -11.84
CA VAL A 259 -10.11 -9.85 -11.63
C VAL A 259 -10.47 -8.97 -12.82
N ARG A 260 -10.99 -7.79 -12.54
CA ARG A 260 -11.40 -6.83 -13.58
C ARG A 260 -11.09 -5.41 -13.17
N ARG A 261 -11.02 -4.51 -14.14
CA ARG A 261 -10.91 -3.08 -13.85
C ARG A 261 -12.21 -2.54 -13.27
N SER A 262 -12.08 -1.70 -12.26
CA SER A 262 -13.12 -0.76 -11.90
C SER A 262 -13.21 0.39 -12.92
N VAL A 263 -14.06 1.37 -12.68
CA VAL A 263 -14.43 2.42 -13.65
C VAL A 263 -13.24 3.24 -14.13
N PHE A 264 -12.22 3.43 -13.28
CA PHE A 264 -11.11 4.36 -13.53
C PHE A 264 -9.75 3.71 -13.77
N ALA A 265 -9.62 2.39 -13.70
CA ALA A 265 -8.32 1.74 -13.84
C ALA A 265 -7.68 1.98 -15.22
N PRO A 266 -6.38 2.34 -15.30
CA PRO A 266 -5.69 2.60 -16.54
C PRO A 266 -5.42 1.31 -17.31
N ARG A 267 -4.90 1.46 -18.54
CA ARG A 267 -4.33 0.35 -19.28
C ARG A 267 -3.07 -0.16 -18.59
N ASN A 268 -2.84 -1.47 -18.68
CA ASN A 268 -1.69 -2.15 -18.06
C ASN A 268 -1.66 -2.04 -16.53
N THR A 269 -2.82 -2.16 -15.89
CA THR A 269 -2.92 -2.23 -14.43
C THR A 269 -2.30 -3.51 -13.92
N ILE A 270 -1.29 -3.38 -13.09
CA ILE A 270 -0.64 -4.49 -12.40
C ILE A 270 -1.37 -4.83 -11.11
N TYR A 271 -1.35 -6.11 -10.75
CA TYR A 271 -1.93 -6.57 -9.51
C TYR A 271 -1.18 -7.77 -8.92
N CYS A 272 -1.42 -8.02 -7.63
CA CYS A 272 -1.15 -9.28 -6.98
C CYS A 272 -2.46 -9.83 -6.41
N LEU A 273 -2.85 -11.01 -6.87
CA LEU A 273 -4.05 -11.72 -6.43
C LEU A 273 -3.64 -12.79 -5.44
N HIS A 274 -4.22 -12.76 -4.26
CA HIS A 274 -4.06 -13.77 -3.23
C HIS A 274 -5.33 -14.61 -3.14
N ILE A 275 -5.20 -15.93 -3.31
CA ILE A 275 -6.29 -16.88 -3.18
C ILE A 275 -5.93 -17.83 -2.05
N SER A 276 -6.75 -17.90 -1.01
CA SER A 276 -6.48 -18.72 0.17
C SER A 276 -7.71 -19.42 0.74
N GLU A 277 -7.47 -20.42 1.58
CA GLU A 277 -8.48 -21.09 2.39
C GLU A 277 -8.52 -20.53 3.83
N ASN A 278 -7.68 -19.55 4.13
CA ASN A 278 -7.54 -18.98 5.45
C ASN A 278 -8.77 -18.13 5.83
N ARG A 279 -9.06 -18.10 7.12
CA ARG A 279 -10.02 -17.14 7.68
C ARG A 279 -9.57 -15.72 7.34
N ARG A 280 -10.53 -14.89 6.93
CA ARG A 280 -10.26 -13.52 6.54
C ARG A 280 -11.22 -12.57 7.25
N PRO A 281 -10.91 -12.20 8.49
CA PRO A 281 -11.67 -11.18 9.21
C PRO A 281 -11.44 -9.81 8.56
N LEU A 282 -12.45 -8.96 8.63
CA LEU A 282 -12.40 -7.60 8.11
C LEU A 282 -11.98 -6.59 9.17
N VAL A 283 -12.39 -6.80 10.43
CA VAL A 283 -12.17 -5.85 11.52
C VAL A 283 -11.75 -6.58 12.79
N ALA A 284 -10.98 -5.92 13.64
CA ALA A 284 -10.58 -6.38 14.97
C ALA A 284 -11.23 -5.51 16.06
N TYR A 285 -11.79 -6.15 17.11
CA TYR A 285 -12.36 -5.46 18.25
C TYR A 285 -11.90 -6.08 19.59
N PRO A 286 -11.32 -5.29 20.50
CA PRO A 286 -10.86 -3.92 20.30
C PRO A 286 -9.75 -3.83 19.23
N PRO A 287 -9.56 -2.66 18.59
CA PRO A 287 -8.57 -2.50 17.52
C PRO A 287 -7.13 -2.40 18.05
N GLY A 288 -6.81 -3.06 19.15
CA GLY A 288 -5.51 -3.08 19.78
C GLY A 288 -5.57 -3.27 21.29
N GLY A 289 -4.48 -2.89 21.99
CA GLY A 289 -4.38 -3.09 23.44
C GLY A 289 -3.30 -2.25 24.11
N GLN A 290 -3.14 -2.47 25.41
CA GLN A 290 -2.08 -1.83 26.17
C GLN A 290 -0.70 -2.39 25.79
N ALA A 291 0.27 -1.53 25.61
CA ALA A 291 1.64 -1.88 25.25
C ALA A 291 2.22 -2.96 26.17
N GLY A 292 2.84 -4.00 25.60
CA GLY A 292 3.44 -5.11 26.32
C GLY A 292 2.44 -6.08 26.97
N SER A 293 1.15 -5.97 26.71
CA SER A 293 0.12 -6.87 27.25
C SER A 293 -0.31 -7.96 26.25
N LYS A 294 -1.03 -8.95 26.78
CA LYS A 294 -1.85 -9.86 25.96
C LYS A 294 -3.28 -9.35 25.94
N GLN A 295 -3.84 -9.23 24.75
CA GLN A 295 -5.20 -8.75 24.55
C GLN A 295 -6.02 -9.84 23.84
N VAL A 296 -7.17 -10.19 24.38
CA VAL A 296 -8.18 -10.95 23.64
C VAL A 296 -8.86 -9.99 22.67
N ILE A 297 -8.83 -10.33 21.40
CA ILE A 297 -9.40 -9.53 20.30
C ILE A 297 -10.39 -10.41 19.54
N THR A 298 -11.60 -9.92 19.37
CA THR A 298 -12.60 -10.52 18.49
C THR A 298 -12.33 -10.09 17.07
N LEU A 299 -12.15 -11.05 16.18
CA LEU A 299 -11.95 -10.85 14.75
C LEU A 299 -13.31 -11.03 14.06
N LEU A 300 -13.80 -9.93 13.47
CA LEU A 300 -15.15 -9.77 12.97
C LEU A 300 -15.20 -9.84 11.43
N GLY A 301 -16.33 -10.33 10.90
CA GLY A 301 -16.64 -10.28 9.47
C GLY A 301 -16.08 -11.45 8.66
N ASP A 302 -15.59 -12.51 9.30
CA ASP A 302 -15.23 -13.75 8.61
C ASP A 302 -16.50 -14.52 8.20
N PRO A 303 -16.63 -15.05 6.98
CA PRO A 303 -17.84 -15.76 6.51
C PRO A 303 -18.13 -17.06 7.25
N THR A 304 -17.16 -17.61 8.01
CA THR A 304 -17.37 -18.78 8.89
C THR A 304 -17.77 -18.38 10.31
N GLY A 305 -17.95 -17.09 10.56
CA GLY A 305 -18.33 -16.50 11.85
C GLY A 305 -17.18 -15.81 12.56
N ASP A 306 -17.52 -14.89 13.43
CA ASP A 306 -16.55 -14.16 14.26
C ASP A 306 -15.82 -15.12 15.20
N TYR A 307 -14.59 -14.75 15.59
CA TYR A 307 -13.76 -15.56 16.49
C TYR A 307 -12.81 -14.70 17.31
N GLU A 308 -12.33 -15.28 18.40
CA GLU A 308 -11.41 -14.61 19.30
C GLU A 308 -9.99 -15.15 19.16
N GLU A 309 -9.02 -14.25 19.26
CA GLU A 309 -7.60 -14.57 19.37
C GLU A 309 -6.96 -13.76 20.48
N THR A 310 -5.97 -14.36 21.16
CA THR A 310 -5.14 -13.67 22.13
C THR A 310 -3.89 -13.17 21.43
N ILE A 311 -3.74 -11.85 21.32
CA ILE A 311 -2.67 -11.19 20.58
C ILE A 311 -1.68 -10.57 21.56
N ASP A 312 -0.39 -10.80 21.33
CA ASP A 312 0.70 -10.11 22.03
C ASP A 312 0.83 -8.69 21.48
N ILE A 313 0.53 -7.69 22.32
CA ILE A 313 0.62 -6.27 21.93
C ILE A 313 2.07 -5.81 22.08
N PRO A 314 2.67 -5.23 21.02
CA PRO A 314 4.05 -4.76 21.08
C PRO A 314 4.27 -3.70 22.17
N GLU A 315 5.47 -3.67 22.77
CA GLU A 315 5.86 -2.62 23.73
C GLU A 315 5.95 -1.24 23.09
N LYS A 316 6.31 -1.20 21.79
CA LYS A 316 6.37 0.05 21.02
C LYS A 316 4.97 0.61 20.80
N ILE A 317 4.72 1.79 21.33
CA ILE A 317 3.46 2.54 21.14
C ILE A 317 3.31 2.94 19.66
N GLY A 318 2.09 2.77 19.12
CA GLY A 318 1.76 3.12 17.75
C GLY A 318 0.97 2.03 17.03
N GLN A 319 0.87 2.15 15.73
CA GLN A 319 0.21 1.14 14.89
C GLN A 319 1.19 -0.02 14.63
N PHE A 320 0.62 -1.21 14.51
CA PHE A 320 1.36 -2.42 14.11
C PHE A 320 0.46 -3.33 13.27
N GLU A 321 1.09 -4.12 12.42
CA GLU A 321 0.41 -5.07 11.55
C GLU A 321 0.21 -6.40 12.26
N TYR A 322 -0.99 -6.95 12.19
CA TYR A 322 -1.34 -8.28 12.66
C TYR A 322 -1.83 -9.14 11.50
N PHE A 323 -1.18 -10.27 11.27
CA PHE A 323 -1.52 -11.21 10.21
C PHE A 323 -2.20 -12.44 10.83
N SER A 324 -3.50 -12.58 10.63
CA SER A 324 -4.32 -13.72 11.10
C SER A 324 -4.23 -14.94 10.18
N GLY A 325 -3.07 -15.14 9.50
CA GLY A 325 -2.87 -16.19 8.49
C GLY A 325 -3.18 -15.73 7.05
N SER A 326 -3.76 -14.54 6.88
CA SER A 326 -3.99 -13.91 5.58
C SER A 326 -2.71 -13.25 5.04
N PRO A 327 -2.59 -13.02 3.72
CA PRO A 327 -1.45 -12.32 3.12
C PRO A 327 -1.39 -10.83 3.46
N SER A 328 -2.53 -10.21 3.78
CA SER A 328 -2.63 -8.83 4.23
C SER A 328 -2.93 -8.74 5.73
N SER A 329 -2.53 -7.64 6.35
CA SER A 329 -2.65 -7.42 7.79
C SER A 329 -3.95 -6.71 8.17
N LEU A 330 -4.38 -6.94 9.41
CA LEU A 330 -5.22 -5.99 10.15
C LEU A 330 -4.31 -4.98 10.85
N LEU A 331 -4.65 -3.71 10.74
CA LEU A 331 -3.89 -2.65 11.40
C LEU A 331 -4.40 -2.46 12.82
N LEU A 332 -3.58 -2.84 13.80
CA LEU A 332 -3.87 -2.72 15.24
C LEU A 332 -3.07 -1.59 15.86
N ARG A 333 -3.45 -1.21 17.08
CA ARG A 333 -2.79 -0.14 17.83
C ARG A 333 -2.30 -0.61 19.20
N SER A 334 -1.04 -0.33 19.49
CA SER A 334 -0.46 -0.40 20.84
C SER A 334 -0.60 0.96 21.52
N SER A 335 -1.22 1.01 22.70
CA SER A 335 -1.48 2.22 23.48
C SER A 335 -0.76 2.15 24.83
N PRO A 336 -0.30 3.26 25.43
CA PRO A 336 0.21 3.25 26.80
C PRO A 336 -0.89 3.02 27.85
N TYR A 337 -2.18 3.07 27.43
CA TYR A 337 -3.33 3.01 28.33
C TYR A 337 -4.13 1.72 28.15
N PRO A 338 -4.79 1.22 29.22
CA PRO A 338 -5.65 0.05 29.12
C PRO A 338 -6.93 0.35 28.35
N ASN A 339 -7.50 -0.68 27.72
CA ASN A 339 -8.80 -0.61 27.06
C ASN A 339 -9.95 -0.62 28.06
N ILE A 340 -10.98 0.16 27.77
CA ILE A 340 -12.32 0.01 28.31
C ILE A 340 -13.25 -0.25 27.13
N LEU A 341 -13.93 -1.38 27.13
CA LEU A 341 -14.88 -1.74 26.08
C LEU A 341 -16.27 -1.22 26.47
N GLU A 342 -17.06 -0.82 25.49
CA GLU A 342 -18.45 -0.45 25.70
C GLU A 342 -19.24 -1.58 26.33
N ASN A 343 -20.22 -1.22 27.14
CA ASN A 343 -21.20 -2.17 27.65
C ASN A 343 -22.39 -2.23 26.67
N GLN A 344 -22.39 -3.21 25.79
CA GLN A 344 -23.42 -3.39 24.75
C GLN A 344 -24.85 -3.62 25.31
N THR A 345 -25.00 -3.88 26.61
CA THR A 345 -26.30 -4.11 27.24
C THR A 345 -26.79 -2.92 28.05
N ALA A 346 -25.99 -1.88 28.23
CA ALA A 346 -26.34 -0.69 29.01
C ALA A 346 -26.35 0.56 28.12
N LEU A 347 -27.16 1.55 28.50
CA LEU A 347 -27.23 2.84 27.78
C LEU A 347 -25.93 3.66 27.87
N GLU A 348 -25.07 3.35 28.81
CA GLU A 348 -23.81 4.03 29.05
C GLU A 348 -22.77 3.11 29.67
N THR A 349 -21.51 3.30 29.32
CA THR A 349 -20.36 2.58 29.89
C THR A 349 -19.67 3.45 30.92
N PHE A 350 -19.50 2.94 32.12
CA PHE A 350 -18.83 3.64 33.20
C PHE A 350 -17.32 3.55 33.07
N VAL A 351 -16.63 4.70 33.10
CA VAL A 351 -15.16 4.77 33.04
C VAL A 351 -14.66 5.05 34.45
N ASP A 352 -14.15 4.02 35.10
CA ASP A 352 -13.70 4.08 36.49
C ASP A 352 -12.28 4.64 36.65
N LYS A 353 -11.46 4.60 35.59
CA LYS A 353 -10.06 5.00 35.62
C LYS A 353 -9.65 5.73 34.33
N LEU A 354 -8.93 6.85 34.50
CA LEU A 354 -8.28 7.59 33.41
C LEU A 354 -6.76 7.70 33.70
N PRO A 355 -5.91 7.73 32.67
CA PRO A 355 -6.25 7.66 31.25
C PRO A 355 -6.55 6.24 30.78
N SER A 356 -7.45 6.08 29.82
CA SER A 356 -7.87 4.80 29.21
C SER A 356 -8.21 4.98 27.74
N VAL A 357 -8.20 3.90 26.98
CA VAL A 357 -8.68 3.85 25.59
C VAL A 357 -10.11 3.34 25.61
N LEU A 358 -11.06 4.15 25.13
CA LEU A 358 -12.47 3.80 25.07
C LEU A 358 -12.77 3.21 23.70
N ASN A 359 -13.36 2.01 23.68
CA ASN A 359 -13.65 1.27 22.46
C ASN A 359 -15.15 0.96 22.40
N GLY A 360 -15.78 1.31 21.28
CA GLY A 360 -17.18 1.05 20.97
C GLY A 360 -17.34 0.51 19.56
N ILE A 361 -18.52 -0.01 19.25
CA ILE A 361 -18.92 -0.47 17.92
C ILE A 361 -20.23 0.21 17.54
N ILE A 362 -20.19 1.08 16.54
CA ILE A 362 -21.42 1.61 15.93
C ILE A 362 -22.03 0.47 15.10
N SER A 363 -22.96 -0.26 15.68
CA SER A 363 -23.51 -1.50 15.15
C SER A 363 -24.55 -1.30 14.04
N GLN A 364 -25.16 -0.09 13.99
CA GLN A 364 -26.18 0.28 13.00
C GLN A 364 -26.25 1.78 12.81
N ALA A 365 -26.92 2.22 11.76
CA ALA A 365 -27.15 3.64 11.52
C ALA A 365 -27.95 4.29 12.68
N GLY A 366 -27.41 5.38 13.25
CA GLY A 366 -28.00 6.09 14.38
C GLY A 366 -27.62 5.52 15.76
N ASP A 367 -26.77 4.53 15.82
CA ASP A 367 -26.17 4.04 17.05
C ASP A 367 -25.29 5.10 17.71
N THR A 368 -25.22 5.09 19.06
CA THR A 368 -24.46 6.05 19.84
C THR A 368 -23.90 5.41 21.09
N ASP A 369 -22.57 5.37 21.20
CA ASP A 369 -21.88 4.88 22.39
C ASP A 369 -21.66 6.01 23.39
N VAL A 370 -22.10 5.80 24.62
CA VAL A 370 -21.96 6.78 25.70
C VAL A 370 -21.01 6.27 26.77
N PHE A 371 -19.92 7.00 27.00
CA PHE A 371 -18.96 6.74 28.08
C PHE A 371 -19.09 7.81 29.17
N ARG A 372 -19.44 7.38 30.39
CA ARG A 372 -19.56 8.26 31.55
C ARG A 372 -18.25 8.30 32.33
N ILE A 373 -17.65 9.48 32.43
CA ILE A 373 -16.43 9.74 33.20
C ILE A 373 -16.72 10.61 34.43
N SER A 374 -15.94 10.42 35.49
CA SER A 374 -15.94 11.31 36.65
C SER A 374 -14.86 12.36 36.50
N ALA A 375 -15.22 13.64 36.62
CA ALA A 375 -14.30 14.77 36.54
C ALA A 375 -14.52 15.75 37.65
N LYS A 376 -13.49 16.48 38.07
CA LYS A 376 -13.56 17.58 39.05
C LYS A 376 -13.48 18.93 38.34
N LYS A 377 -13.99 19.96 38.98
CA LYS A 377 -13.85 21.33 38.45
C LYS A 377 -12.36 21.70 38.28
N GLY A 378 -11.98 22.04 37.06
CA GLY A 378 -10.61 22.40 36.70
C GLY A 378 -9.83 21.29 36.00
N ASP A 379 -10.36 20.06 35.94
CA ASP A 379 -9.74 18.99 35.18
C ASP A 379 -9.75 19.36 33.70
N ARG A 380 -8.66 18.98 33.00
CA ARG A 380 -8.59 19.07 31.54
C ARG A 380 -8.85 17.70 30.96
N LEU A 381 -9.86 17.60 30.11
CA LEU A 381 -10.16 16.41 29.33
C LEU A 381 -9.60 16.59 27.92
N GLN A 382 -8.88 15.61 27.46
CA GLN A 382 -8.42 15.52 26.08
C GLN A 382 -8.94 14.21 25.49
N VAL A 383 -9.70 14.33 24.41
CA VAL A 383 -10.33 13.23 23.67
C VAL A 383 -9.73 13.20 22.27
#